data_d97f3d894e0639658bc376e3ae572281
#
_entry.id   d97f3d894e0639658bc376e3ae572281
#
_cell.length_a   1.000
_cell.length_b   1.000
_cell.length_c   1.000
_cell.angle_alpha   90.00
_cell.angle_beta   90.00
_cell.angle_gamma   90.00
#
_symmetry.space_group_name_H-M   'P 1'
#
loop_
_entity.id
_entity.type
_entity.pdbx_description
1 polymer ?
#
loop_
_entity_poly.entity_id
_entity_poly.type
_entity_poly.pdbx_seq_one_letter_code
_entity_poly.pdbx_strand_id
1 'polypeptide(L)' 'FRRVLFRSISQAELAQAIGVSRRRINELIVGKRSISTDTAIRLSRYFHTDPEFWLSLQMRWDIHQALENENAEEKIS' A
#
# COMPACT_ATOMS: atom_id res chain seq x y z
N PHE A 1 2.57 -2.82 4.07
CA PHE A 1 2.26 -1.37 4.10
C PHE A 1 2.11 -0.83 5.50
N ARG A 2 1.54 -1.60 6.40
CA ARG A 2 1.27 -1.15 7.77
C ARG A 2 2.53 -0.65 8.47
N ARG A 3 3.65 -1.37 8.35
CA ARG A 3 4.91 -0.98 8.96
C ARG A 3 5.47 0.32 8.38
N VAL A 4 5.30 0.52 7.08
CA VAL A 4 5.80 1.71 6.40
C VAL A 4 4.92 2.91 6.70
N LEU A 5 3.59 2.74 6.68
CA LEU A 5 2.64 3.83 6.80
C LEU A 5 2.37 4.28 8.25
N PHE A 6 2.52 3.39 9.24
CA PHE A 6 2.12 3.70 10.62
C PHE A 6 3.24 3.80 11.63
N ARG A 7 4.44 3.98 11.17
CA ARG A 7 5.57 4.04 12.09
C ARG A 7 5.47 5.21 13.08
N SER A 8 4.86 6.31 12.66
CA SER A 8 4.80 7.53 13.47
C SER A 8 3.60 8.43 13.18
N ILE A 9 2.61 7.96 12.42
CA ILE A 9 1.48 8.79 12.00
C ILE A 9 0.19 7.97 11.99
N SER A 10 -0.93 8.58 12.42
CA SER A 10 -2.24 7.93 12.37
C SER A 10 -2.82 7.93 10.96
N GLN A 11 -3.81 7.06 10.71
CA GLN A 11 -4.51 7.02 9.42
C GLN A 11 -5.13 8.36 9.06
N ALA A 12 -5.77 9.00 10.04
CA ALA A 12 -6.44 10.28 9.84
C ALA A 12 -5.43 11.38 9.49
N GLU A 13 -4.31 11.42 10.19
CA GLU A 13 -3.26 12.39 9.92
C GLU A 13 -2.66 12.20 8.53
N LEU A 14 -2.38 10.96 8.15
CA LEU A 14 -1.83 10.65 6.84
C LEU A 14 -2.82 11.03 5.74
N ALA A 15 -4.08 10.68 5.89
CA ALA A 15 -5.11 11.00 4.92
C ALA A 15 -5.21 12.49 4.68
N GLN A 16 -5.22 13.27 5.75
CA GLN A 16 -5.27 14.73 5.67
C GLN A 16 -4.00 15.29 5.01
N ALA A 17 -2.85 14.77 5.38
CA ALA A 17 -1.57 15.26 4.87
C ALA A 17 -1.40 15.05 3.37
N ILE A 18 -1.84 13.92 2.84
CA ILE A 18 -1.70 13.63 1.41
C ILE A 18 -2.95 13.91 0.58
N GLY A 19 -4.03 14.38 1.23
CA GLY A 19 -5.23 14.83 0.51
C GLY A 19 -6.12 13.72 -0.01
N VAL A 20 -6.20 12.60 0.71
CA VAL A 20 -7.11 11.49 0.37
C VAL A 20 -8.03 11.21 1.55
N SER A 21 -9.07 10.39 1.35
CA SER A 21 -9.97 10.03 2.42
C SER A 21 -9.33 9.04 3.39
N ARG A 22 -9.77 9.07 4.64
CA ARG A 22 -9.34 8.09 5.64
C ARG A 22 -9.70 6.67 5.21
N ARG A 23 -10.84 6.52 4.55
CA ARG A 23 -11.28 5.23 4.02
C ARG A 23 -10.27 4.67 3.01
N ARG A 24 -9.74 5.53 2.14
CA ARG A 24 -8.74 5.11 1.16
C ARG A 24 -7.48 4.61 1.85
N ILE A 25 -7.01 5.31 2.88
CA ILE A 25 -5.85 4.88 3.65
C ILE A 25 -6.10 3.52 4.29
N ASN A 26 -7.27 3.33 4.90
CA ASN A 26 -7.64 2.05 5.51
C ASN A 26 -7.65 0.93 4.48
N GLU A 27 -8.23 1.16 3.31
CA GLU A 27 -8.28 0.17 2.24
C GLU A 27 -6.89 -0.23 1.73
N LEU A 28 -5.96 0.73 1.66
CA LEU A 28 -4.58 0.44 1.30
C LEU A 28 -3.91 -0.48 2.33
N ILE A 29 -4.14 -0.21 3.60
CA ILE A 29 -3.51 -0.95 4.70
C ILE A 29 -4.01 -2.38 4.78
N VAL A 30 -5.32 -2.58 4.61
CA VAL A 30 -5.91 -3.93 4.69
C VAL A 30 -5.80 -4.69 3.37
N GLY A 31 -5.19 -4.11 2.36
CA GLY A 31 -4.96 -4.77 1.08
C GLY A 31 -6.16 -4.81 0.14
N LYS A 32 -7.20 -4.02 0.40
CA LYS A 32 -8.38 -3.96 -0.48
C LYS A 32 -8.20 -3.02 -1.67
N ARG A 33 -7.15 -2.21 -1.65
CA ARG A 33 -6.87 -1.25 -2.72
C ARG A 33 -5.38 -1.22 -2.97
N SER A 34 -5.00 -1.20 -4.24
CA SER A 34 -3.60 -1.06 -4.64
C SER A 34 -3.15 0.40 -4.62
N ILE A 35 -1.86 0.62 -4.44
CA ILE A 35 -1.29 1.96 -4.54
C ILE A 35 -1.24 2.34 -6.02
N SER A 36 -2.00 3.38 -6.38
CA SER A 36 -1.97 3.94 -7.73
C SER A 36 -0.78 4.88 -7.88
N THR A 37 -0.47 5.25 -9.12
CA THR A 37 0.58 6.22 -9.40
C THR A 37 0.33 7.55 -8.69
N ASP A 38 -0.92 8.03 -8.69
CA ASP A 38 -1.30 9.26 -8.00
C ASP A 38 -1.03 9.15 -6.49
N THR A 39 -1.45 8.05 -5.88
CA THR A 39 -1.23 7.83 -4.45
C THR A 39 0.27 7.74 -4.14
N ALA A 40 1.04 7.07 -4.99
CA ALA A 40 2.49 6.95 -4.82
C ALA A 40 3.17 8.33 -4.86
N ILE A 41 2.74 9.21 -5.76
CA ILE A 41 3.26 10.56 -5.85
C ILE A 41 2.93 11.35 -4.58
N ARG A 42 1.70 11.24 -4.09
CA ARG A 42 1.27 11.92 -2.85
C ARG A 42 2.06 11.44 -1.64
N LEU A 43 2.25 10.14 -1.51
CA LEU A 43 3.04 9.54 -0.43
C LEU A 43 4.51 9.98 -0.50
N SER A 44 5.07 10.01 -1.72
CA SER A 44 6.47 10.40 -1.89
C SER A 44 6.72 11.84 -1.47
N ARG A 45 5.78 12.73 -1.72
CA ARG A 45 5.89 14.14 -1.31
C ARG A 45 5.88 14.29 0.21
N TYR A 46 5.04 13.52 0.87
CA TYR A 46 4.94 13.58 2.32
C TYR A 46 6.14 12.95 3.02
N PHE A 47 6.58 11.78 2.55
CA PHE A 47 7.68 11.04 3.18
C PHE A 47 9.05 11.34 2.61
N HIS A 48 9.15 12.22 1.61
CA HIS A 48 10.41 12.55 0.94
C HIS A 48 11.08 11.33 0.33
N THR A 49 10.29 10.51 -0.35
CA THR A 49 10.75 9.30 -1.05
C THR A 49 10.43 9.44 -2.53
N ASP A 50 10.90 8.48 -3.34
CA ASP A 50 10.54 8.41 -4.74
C ASP A 50 9.20 7.68 -4.91
N PRO A 51 8.34 8.10 -5.88
CA PRO A 51 7.11 7.36 -6.16
C PRO A 51 7.36 5.90 -6.49
N GLU A 52 8.48 5.59 -7.12
CA GLU A 52 8.87 4.23 -7.46
C GLU A 52 9.02 3.33 -6.24
N PHE A 53 9.44 3.89 -5.12
CA PHE A 53 9.52 3.15 -3.85
C PHE A 53 8.15 2.55 -3.50
N TRP A 54 7.11 3.37 -3.54
CA TRP A 54 5.75 2.93 -3.18
C TRP A 54 5.17 1.95 -4.18
N LEU A 55 5.42 2.18 -5.48
CA LEU A 55 4.96 1.28 -6.52
C LEU A 55 5.69 -0.06 -6.47
N SER A 56 6.96 -0.06 -6.09
CA SER A 56 7.73 -1.30 -5.91
C SER A 56 7.19 -2.13 -4.74
N LEU A 57 6.78 -1.49 -3.66
CA LEU A 57 6.15 -2.18 -2.53
C LEU A 57 4.86 -2.86 -2.97
N GLN A 58 4.05 -2.16 -3.77
CA GLN A 58 2.81 -2.72 -4.29
C GLN A 58 3.09 -3.92 -5.19
N MET A 59 4.07 -3.82 -6.08
CA MET A 59 4.45 -4.91 -6.96
C MET A 59 4.87 -6.15 -6.17
N ARG A 60 5.70 -5.97 -5.16
CA ARG A 60 6.14 -7.08 -4.30
C ARG A 60 4.97 -7.75 -3.58
N TRP A 61 4.04 -6.95 -3.10
CA TRP A 61 2.84 -7.46 -2.44
C TRP A 61 1.99 -8.27 -3.41
N ASP A 62 1.79 -7.75 -4.62
CA ASP A 62 1.00 -8.42 -5.64
C ASP A 62 1.61 -9.76 -6.03
N ILE A 63 2.94 -9.79 -6.21
CA ILE A 63 3.65 -11.04 -6.53
C ILE A 63 3.51 -12.05 -5.40
N HIS A 64 3.67 -11.60 -4.16
CA HIS A 64 3.54 -12.48 -2.99
C HIS A 64 2.15 -13.10 -2.91
N GLN A 65 1.11 -12.30 -3.13
CA GLN A 65 -0.27 -12.78 -3.12
C GLN A 65 -0.53 -13.79 -4.25
N ALA A 66 -0.01 -13.50 -5.44
CA ALA A 66 -0.17 -14.41 -6.57
C ALA A 66 0.50 -15.76 -6.32
N LEU A 67 1.70 -15.75 -5.76
CA LEU A 67 2.42 -16.98 -5.43
C LEU A 67 1.72 -17.78 -4.34
N GLU A 68 1.18 -17.12 -3.32
CA GLU A 68 0.41 -17.80 -2.27
C GLU A 68 -0.85 -18.44 -2.82
N ASN A 69 -1.53 -17.76 -3.75
CA ASN A 69 -2.74 -18.31 -4.38
C ASN A 69 -2.40 -19.54 -5.21
N GLU A 70 -1.28 -19.54 -5.94
CA GLU A 70 -0.83 -20.72 -6.67
C GLU A 70 -0.54 -21.90 -5.75
N ASN A 71 0.15 -21.64 -4.64
CA ASN A 71 0.45 -22.68 -3.66
C ASN A 71 -0.82 -23.25 -3.03
N ALA A 72 -1.81 -22.42 -2.79
CA ALA A 72 -3.10 -22.86 -2.25
C ALA A 72 -3.83 -23.75 -3.26
N GLU A 73 -3.79 -23.40 -4.55
CA GLU A 73 -4.40 -24.21 -5.61
C GLU A 73 -3.70 -25.56 -5.76
N GLU A 74 -2.37 -25.57 -5.69
CA GLU A 74 -1.59 -26.82 -5.75
C GLU A 74 -1.91 -27.75 -4.59
N LYS A 75 -2.12 -27.20 -3.38
CA LYS A 75 -2.47 -28.00 -2.20
C LYS A 75 -3.86 -28.61 -2.29
N ILE A 76 -4.75 -28.00 -3.04
CA ILE A 76 -6.13 -28.47 -3.21
C ILE A 76 -6.21 -29.51 -4.31
N SER A 77 -5.36 -29.40 -5.31
CA SER A 77 -5.33 -30.35 -6.42
C SER A 77 -4.44 -31.54 -6.12
#